data_340f6a7541316445e6b8144b7dc94235
#
_entry.id   340f6a7541316445e6b8144b7dc94235
#
_cell.length_a   1.000
_cell.length_b   1.000
_cell.length_c   1.000
_cell.angle_alpha   90.00
_cell.angle_beta   90.00
_cell.angle_gamma   90.00
#
_symmetry.space_group_name_H-M   'P 1'
#
loop_
_entity.id
_entity.type
_entity.pdbx_description
1 polymer ?
#
loop_
_entity_poly.entity_id
_entity_poly.type
_entity_poly.pdbx_seq_one_letter_code
_entity_poly.pdbx_strand_id
1 'polypeptide(L)'
;MNTPYKVIVWGPGHTGSVAIWEVLQSDAFELVGVRVYNEAKVGKDVGDLLGIEKTNIIATNDVEKLLELECDCVIYTAHDEGTYHTDEEVLQILEAGKNIVTPLPYQNVQYFRDEAILAKLEAACKKG
;
A
#
# COMPACT_ATOMS: atom_id res chain seq x y z
N MET A 1 -7.40 -22.68 -13.22
CA MET A 1 -7.13 -21.25 -13.30
C MET A 1 -6.84 -20.71 -11.90
N ASN A 2 -5.78 -19.97 -11.74
CA ASN A 2 -5.45 -19.38 -10.46
C ASN A 2 -6.25 -18.10 -10.24
N THR A 3 -6.77 -17.92 -9.03
CA THR A 3 -7.40 -16.67 -8.63
C THR A 3 -6.33 -15.58 -8.55
N PRO A 4 -6.56 -14.39 -9.15
CA PRO A 4 -5.59 -13.30 -9.03
C PRO A 4 -5.39 -12.86 -7.58
N TYR A 5 -4.17 -12.45 -7.26
CA TYR A 5 -3.88 -11.85 -5.96
C TYR A 5 -4.50 -10.45 -5.89
N LYS A 6 -5.21 -10.18 -4.83
CA LYS A 6 -5.84 -8.87 -4.58
C LYS A 6 -4.81 -7.92 -3.97
N VAL A 7 -4.69 -6.74 -4.56
CA VAL A 7 -3.63 -5.78 -4.23
C VAL A 7 -4.22 -4.41 -3.96
N ILE A 8 -3.72 -3.75 -2.93
CA ILE A 8 -3.94 -2.33 -2.66
C ILE A 8 -2.62 -1.60 -2.94
N VAL A 9 -2.66 -0.50 -3.68
CA VAL A 9 -1.50 0.39 -3.84
C VAL A 9 -1.67 1.58 -2.89
N TRP A 10 -0.64 1.83 -2.11
CA TRP A 10 -0.68 2.80 -1.02
C TRP A 10 0.31 3.92 -1.27
N GLY A 11 -0.18 5.13 -1.41
CA GLY A 11 0.63 6.33 -1.62
C GLY A 11 1.18 6.46 -3.03
N PRO A 12 0.32 6.45 -4.07
CA PRO A 12 0.81 6.56 -5.44
C PRO A 12 1.36 7.94 -5.73
N GLY A 13 2.67 8.05 -5.81
CA GLY A 13 3.35 9.12 -6.48
C GLY A 13 3.79 8.59 -7.83
N HIS A 14 4.98 8.97 -8.28
CA HIS A 14 5.52 8.46 -9.55
C HIS A 14 5.68 6.93 -9.53
N THR A 15 6.34 6.40 -8.51
CA THR A 15 6.57 4.95 -8.34
C THR A 15 5.26 4.19 -8.20
N GLY A 16 4.33 4.69 -7.39
CA GLY A 16 3.05 4.05 -7.18
C GLY A 16 2.18 4.03 -8.43
N SER A 17 2.24 5.08 -9.24
CA SER A 17 1.52 5.13 -10.52
C SER A 17 2.02 4.06 -11.48
N VAL A 18 3.33 3.83 -11.54
CA VAL A 18 3.92 2.74 -12.34
C VAL A 18 3.45 1.38 -11.81
N ALA A 19 3.43 1.21 -10.49
CA ALA A 19 2.96 -0.03 -9.86
C ALA A 19 1.48 -0.31 -10.21
N ILE A 20 0.63 0.72 -10.16
CA ILE A 20 -0.79 0.57 -10.53
C ILE A 20 -0.91 0.13 -12.00
N TRP A 21 -0.15 0.76 -12.89
CA TRP A 21 -0.15 0.41 -14.30
C TRP A 21 0.22 -1.06 -14.51
N GLU A 22 1.29 -1.53 -13.88
CA GLU A 22 1.73 -2.91 -13.97
C GLU A 22 0.69 -3.90 -13.42
N VAL A 23 0.08 -3.57 -12.29
CA VAL A 23 -0.99 -4.40 -11.69
C VAL A 23 -2.17 -4.53 -12.65
N LEU A 24 -2.58 -3.43 -13.27
CA LEU A 24 -3.72 -3.42 -14.19
C LEU A 24 -3.44 -4.19 -15.49
N GLN A 25 -2.17 -4.31 -15.89
CA GLN A 25 -1.79 -5.05 -17.09
C GLN A 25 -1.63 -6.56 -16.85
N SER A 26 -1.57 -6.99 -15.60
CA SER A 26 -1.30 -8.39 -15.25
C SER A 26 -2.57 -9.15 -14.89
N ASP A 27 -2.74 -10.33 -15.45
CA ASP A 27 -3.82 -11.24 -15.07
C ASP A 27 -3.57 -11.91 -13.71
N ALA A 28 -2.36 -11.80 -13.19
CA ALA A 28 -2.00 -12.39 -11.90
C ALA A 28 -2.47 -11.55 -10.71
N PHE A 29 -2.86 -10.29 -10.94
CA PHE A 29 -3.22 -9.34 -9.88
C PHE A 29 -4.55 -8.65 -10.17
N GLU A 30 -5.26 -8.34 -9.08
CA GLU A 30 -6.50 -7.56 -9.12
C GLU A 30 -6.32 -6.36 -8.19
N LEU A 31 -6.43 -5.15 -8.75
CA LEU A 31 -6.40 -3.92 -7.95
C LEU A 31 -7.74 -3.77 -7.23
N VAL A 32 -7.72 -3.72 -5.91
CA VAL A 32 -8.95 -3.59 -5.11
C VAL A 32 -9.03 -2.26 -4.36
N GLY A 33 -7.95 -1.51 -4.25
CA GLY A 33 -7.98 -0.20 -3.60
C GLY A 33 -6.71 0.60 -3.86
N VAL A 34 -6.84 1.92 -3.70
CA VAL A 34 -5.72 2.86 -3.82
C VAL A 34 -5.86 3.91 -2.71
N ARG A 35 -4.81 4.04 -1.91
CA ARG A 35 -4.72 5.05 -0.85
C ARG A 35 -3.99 6.27 -1.39
N VAL A 36 -4.64 7.43 -1.35
CA VAL A 36 -4.04 8.72 -1.73
C VAL A 36 -3.99 9.64 -0.51
N TYR A 37 -3.05 10.58 -0.53
CA TYR A 37 -2.90 11.57 0.55
C TYR A 37 -3.46 12.94 0.16
N ASN A 38 -3.42 13.26 -1.13
CA ASN A 38 -3.90 14.54 -1.62
C ASN A 38 -5.44 14.51 -1.72
N GLU A 39 -6.10 15.39 -0.98
CA GLU A 39 -7.57 15.48 -0.95
C GLU A 39 -8.17 15.72 -2.34
N ALA A 40 -7.45 16.42 -3.22
CA ALA A 40 -7.91 16.63 -4.59
C ALA A 40 -8.04 15.35 -5.40
N LYS A 41 -7.37 14.26 -4.98
CA LYS A 41 -7.42 12.96 -5.65
C LYS A 41 -8.46 12.02 -5.05
N VAL A 42 -8.91 12.30 -3.83
CA VAL A 42 -9.89 11.47 -3.13
C VAL A 42 -11.23 11.52 -3.87
N GLY A 43 -11.86 10.35 -4.04
CA GLY A 43 -13.15 10.23 -4.71
C GLY A 43 -13.09 10.16 -6.22
N LYS A 44 -11.89 10.17 -6.80
CA LYS A 44 -11.71 10.07 -8.26
C LYS A 44 -11.37 8.65 -8.66
N ASP A 45 -11.82 8.26 -9.86
CA ASP A 45 -11.43 6.97 -10.43
C ASP A 45 -9.92 6.95 -10.69
N VAL A 46 -9.29 5.85 -10.34
CA VAL A 46 -7.84 5.67 -10.51
C VAL A 46 -7.43 5.83 -11.98
N GLY A 47 -8.28 5.37 -12.91
CA GLY A 47 -8.05 5.57 -14.34
C GLY A 47 -7.94 7.03 -14.73
N ASP A 48 -8.83 7.87 -14.16
CA ASP A 48 -8.80 9.31 -14.41
C ASP A 48 -7.52 9.96 -13.87
N LEU A 49 -7.04 9.49 -12.72
CA LEU A 49 -5.80 9.99 -12.13
C LEU A 49 -4.56 9.65 -12.95
N LEU A 50 -4.59 8.52 -13.65
CA LEU A 50 -3.47 8.04 -14.48
C LEU A 50 -3.59 8.43 -15.95
N GLY A 51 -4.72 9.00 -16.37
CA GLY A 51 -4.97 9.34 -17.76
C GLY A 51 -5.24 8.13 -18.64
N ILE A 52 -5.81 7.08 -18.10
CA ILE A 52 -6.16 5.84 -18.81
C ILE A 52 -7.66 5.57 -18.68
N GLU A 53 -8.13 4.45 -19.20
CA GLU A 53 -9.53 4.04 -19.11
C GLU A 53 -9.96 3.89 -17.65
N LYS A 54 -11.25 4.06 -17.40
CA LYS A 54 -11.81 3.92 -16.04
C LYS A 54 -11.61 2.51 -15.51
N THR A 55 -11.20 2.43 -14.25
CA THR A 55 -10.92 1.17 -13.56
C THR A 55 -12.06 0.76 -12.64
N ASN A 56 -12.99 1.67 -12.33
CA ASN A 56 -14.03 1.52 -11.31
C ASN A 56 -13.45 1.39 -9.88
N ILE A 57 -12.19 1.69 -9.72
CA ILE A 57 -11.54 1.77 -8.41
C ILE A 57 -11.40 3.24 -8.03
N ILE A 58 -12.00 3.63 -6.92
CA ILE A 58 -12.02 5.01 -6.46
C ILE A 58 -10.92 5.22 -5.44
N ALA A 59 -10.06 6.21 -5.68
CA ALA A 59 -9.00 6.56 -4.75
C ALA A 59 -9.59 7.12 -3.45
N THR A 60 -9.04 6.73 -2.32
CA THR A 60 -9.53 7.13 -1.01
C THR A 60 -8.40 7.41 -0.03
N ASN A 61 -8.68 8.19 1.01
CA ASN A 61 -7.80 8.36 2.16
C ASN A 61 -8.37 7.68 3.42
N ASP A 62 -9.45 6.92 3.28
CA ASP A 62 -10.06 6.21 4.39
C ASP A 62 -9.31 4.90 4.66
N VAL A 63 -8.32 4.96 5.53
CA VAL A 63 -7.45 3.84 5.87
C VAL A 63 -8.24 2.67 6.45
N GLU A 64 -9.23 2.93 7.30
CA GLU A 64 -10.03 1.88 7.93
C GLU A 64 -10.78 1.06 6.88
N LYS A 65 -11.41 1.73 5.93
CA LYS A 65 -12.12 1.04 4.84
C LYS A 65 -11.17 0.22 3.98
N LEU A 66 -10.00 0.76 3.68
CA LEU A 66 -8.99 0.03 2.89
C LEU A 66 -8.54 -1.24 3.61
N LEU A 67 -8.30 -1.16 4.91
CA LEU A 67 -7.84 -2.31 5.69
C LEU A 67 -8.94 -3.35 5.94
N GLU A 68 -10.20 -3.00 5.75
CA GLU A 68 -11.32 -3.95 5.77
C GLU A 68 -11.45 -4.75 4.49
N LEU A 69 -10.85 -4.28 3.39
CA LEU A 69 -10.89 -4.99 2.13
C LEU A 69 -10.11 -6.30 2.21
N GLU A 70 -10.65 -7.34 1.59
CA GLU A 70 -9.89 -8.56 1.41
C GLU A 70 -8.77 -8.29 0.42
N CYS A 71 -7.52 -8.43 0.86
CA CYS A 71 -6.39 -8.30 -0.05
C CYS A 71 -5.23 -9.18 0.41
N ASP A 72 -4.42 -9.60 -0.56
CA ASP A 72 -3.28 -10.47 -0.31
C ASP A 72 -2.00 -9.68 -0.03
N CYS A 73 -1.91 -8.46 -0.56
CA CYS A 73 -0.69 -7.65 -0.44
C CYS A 73 -1.00 -6.17 -0.61
N VAL A 74 -0.27 -5.34 0.13
CA VAL A 74 -0.26 -3.89 -0.04
C VAL A 74 1.08 -3.50 -0.67
N ILE A 75 1.04 -2.84 -1.82
CA ILE A 75 2.22 -2.24 -2.42
C ILE A 75 2.34 -0.83 -1.85
N TYR A 76 3.26 -0.66 -0.92
CA TYR A 76 3.43 0.56 -0.15
C TYR A 76 4.51 1.43 -0.79
N THR A 77 4.10 2.50 -1.45
CA THR A 77 4.99 3.40 -2.18
C THR A 77 4.94 4.84 -1.64
N ALA A 78 4.37 5.04 -0.47
CA ALA A 78 4.34 6.34 0.18
C ALA A 78 5.76 6.86 0.40
N HIS A 79 5.92 8.17 0.25
CA HIS A 79 7.22 8.82 0.36
C HIS A 79 7.65 8.98 1.80
N ASP A 80 8.88 8.60 2.11
CA ASP A 80 9.51 8.83 3.40
C ASP A 80 10.77 9.68 3.16
N GLU A 81 10.80 10.86 3.76
CA GLU A 81 11.91 11.81 3.59
C GLU A 81 13.09 11.55 4.52
N GLY A 82 13.19 10.33 5.06
CA GLY A 82 14.26 9.94 5.97
C GLY A 82 13.91 10.13 7.45
N THR A 83 12.68 10.51 7.74
CA THR A 83 12.21 10.71 9.11
C THR A 83 11.48 9.49 9.69
N TYR A 84 11.24 8.50 8.84
CA TYR A 84 10.54 7.26 9.20
C TYR A 84 9.10 7.48 9.71
N HIS A 85 8.48 8.59 9.31
CA HIS A 85 7.11 8.90 9.72
C HIS A 85 6.07 7.92 9.15
N THR A 86 6.45 7.13 8.16
CA THR A 86 5.58 6.12 7.56
C THR A 86 5.48 4.83 8.39
N ASP A 87 6.31 4.68 9.42
CA ASP A 87 6.34 3.47 10.25
C ASP A 87 4.98 3.15 10.87
N GLU A 88 4.23 4.14 11.31
CA GLU A 88 2.90 3.93 11.90
C GLU A 88 1.91 3.33 10.91
N GLU A 89 1.92 3.80 9.66
CA GLU A 89 1.05 3.25 8.62
C GLU A 89 1.42 1.80 8.30
N VAL A 90 2.72 1.52 8.21
CA VAL A 90 3.23 0.16 7.97
C VAL A 90 2.76 -0.76 9.10
N LEU A 91 2.86 -0.32 10.34
CA LEU A 91 2.40 -1.08 11.49
C LEU A 91 0.90 -1.38 11.43
N GLN A 92 0.08 -0.39 11.07
CA GLN A 92 -1.36 -0.57 10.92
C GLN A 92 -1.69 -1.64 9.87
N ILE A 93 -1.00 -1.60 8.74
CA ILE A 93 -1.21 -2.55 7.64
C ILE A 93 -0.85 -3.97 8.08
N LEU A 94 0.29 -4.13 8.73
CA LEU A 94 0.74 -5.44 9.22
C LEU A 94 -0.19 -5.99 10.31
N GLU A 95 -0.65 -5.14 11.22
CA GLU A 95 -1.60 -5.54 12.27
C GLU A 95 -2.95 -5.98 11.70
N ALA A 96 -3.32 -5.47 10.53
CA ALA A 96 -4.54 -5.88 9.84
C ALA A 96 -4.39 -7.23 9.11
N GLY A 97 -3.24 -7.88 9.23
CA GLY A 97 -3.00 -9.19 8.64
C GLY A 97 -2.59 -9.17 7.18
N LYS A 98 -2.10 -8.04 6.69
CA LYS A 98 -1.76 -7.88 5.28
C LYS A 98 -0.24 -7.86 5.07
N ASN A 99 0.19 -8.47 3.98
CA ASN A 99 1.58 -8.44 3.54
C ASN A 99 1.90 -7.11 2.87
N ILE A 100 3.14 -6.67 2.99
CA ILE A 100 3.60 -5.41 2.40
C ILE A 100 4.79 -5.65 1.48
N VAL A 101 4.76 -5.02 0.31
CA VAL A 101 5.91 -4.86 -0.58
C VAL A 101 6.21 -3.38 -0.69
N THR A 102 7.44 -2.97 -0.41
CA THR A 102 7.79 -1.55 -0.37
C THR A 102 9.23 -1.32 -0.79
N PRO A 103 9.54 -0.19 -1.48
CA PRO A 103 10.92 0.23 -1.72
C PRO A 103 11.55 0.94 -0.52
N LEU A 104 10.80 1.18 0.56
CA LEU A 104 11.34 1.81 1.76
C LEU A 104 12.38 0.90 2.45
N PRO A 105 13.29 1.48 3.26
CA PRO A 105 14.42 0.73 3.83
C PRO A 105 14.05 -0.16 5.03
N TYR A 106 13.24 -1.18 4.79
CA TYR A 106 12.88 -2.16 5.81
C TYR A 106 13.64 -3.49 5.71
N GLN A 107 14.46 -3.68 4.67
CA GLN A 107 15.15 -4.95 4.41
C GLN A 107 16.16 -5.33 5.49
N ASN A 108 16.87 -4.36 6.03
CA ASN A 108 17.83 -4.56 7.11
C ASN A 108 17.48 -3.64 8.28
N VAL A 109 16.23 -3.71 8.69
CA VAL A 109 15.65 -2.79 9.67
C VAL A 109 16.43 -2.77 10.99
N GLN A 110 17.04 -3.89 11.38
CA GLN A 110 17.84 -4.00 12.59
C GLN A 110 19.07 -3.07 12.60
N TYR A 111 19.50 -2.59 11.44
CA TYR A 111 20.64 -1.67 11.33
C TYR A 111 20.23 -0.20 11.26
N PHE A 112 18.95 0.08 11.00
CA PHE A 112 18.48 1.44 10.70
C PHE A 112 17.39 1.92 11.64
N ARG A 113 16.85 1.05 12.48
CA ARG A 113 15.79 1.38 13.43
C ARG A 113 16.23 1.05 14.85
N ASP A 114 15.62 1.72 15.83
CA ASP A 114 15.87 1.39 17.23
C ASP A 114 15.11 0.11 17.64
N GLU A 115 15.45 -0.43 18.80
CA GLU A 115 14.86 -1.67 19.31
C GLU A 115 13.36 -1.57 19.54
N ALA A 116 12.86 -0.40 19.91
CA ALA A 116 11.43 -0.20 20.17
C ALA A 116 10.63 -0.38 18.88
N ILE A 117 11.11 0.16 17.77
CA ILE A 117 10.45 0.01 16.46
C ILE A 117 10.55 -1.44 15.97
N LEU A 118 11.70 -2.09 16.15
CA LEU A 118 11.87 -3.50 15.80
C LEU A 118 10.86 -4.38 16.54
N ALA A 119 10.69 -4.16 17.84
CA ALA A 119 9.73 -4.92 18.64
C ALA A 119 8.30 -4.71 18.17
N LYS A 120 7.93 -3.49 17.82
CA LYS A 120 6.60 -3.16 17.29
C LYS A 120 6.35 -3.85 15.95
N LEU A 121 7.33 -3.85 15.05
CA LEU A 121 7.22 -4.51 13.74
C LEU A 121 7.03 -6.02 13.91
N GLU A 122 7.83 -6.65 14.76
CA GLU A 122 7.69 -8.08 15.04
C GLU A 122 6.32 -8.42 15.63
N ALA A 123 5.85 -7.64 16.59
CA ALA A 123 4.54 -7.84 17.21
C ALA A 123 3.42 -7.66 16.20
N ALA A 124 3.51 -6.67 15.31
CA ALA A 124 2.52 -6.43 14.26
C ALA A 124 2.46 -7.60 13.27
N CYS A 125 3.61 -8.12 12.87
CA CYS A 125 3.67 -9.29 11.97
C CYS A 125 3.06 -10.54 12.61
N LYS A 126 3.30 -10.75 13.91
CA LYS A 126 2.73 -11.90 14.64
C LYS A 126 1.23 -11.76 14.84
N LYS A 127 0.75 -10.54 15.06
CA LYS A 127 -0.68 -10.26 15.24
C LYS A 127 -1.44 -10.49 13.94
N GLY A 128 -0.86 -10.03 12.83
CA GLY A 128 -1.42 -10.24 11.49
C GLY A 128 -1.10 -11.61 10.96
#